data_ea7bd681f35df192214170a3458ca03c
#
_entry.id   ea7bd681f35df192214170a3458ca03c
#
_cell.length_a   1.000
_cell.length_b   1.000
_cell.length_c   1.000
_cell.angle_alpha   90.00
_cell.angle_beta   90.00
_cell.angle_gamma   90.00
#
_symmetry.space_group_name_H-M   'P 1'
#
loop_
_entity.id
_entity.type
_entity.pdbx_description
1 polymer ?
#
loop_
_entity_poly.entity_id
_entity_poly.type
_entity_poly.pdbx_seq_one_letter_code
_entity_poly.pdbx_strand_id
1 'polypeptide(L)'
;MNTPDPSLRLRPWVALVVFISAYAPLLLILAIKDLDISGSYPVPKNPGWFGGLLVLAVFSCAMVLRTMSSIREGLQVQVSKAANKSGEMFGYTIPYMLSVVRVDLNDWPTVASLLIFMAMMFVMAYRTQTVLVNPVLAMAGYMLIDATFKRGPVETQAMVITRVPLKIG
;
A
#
# COMPACT_ATOMS: atom_id res chain seq x y z
N MET A 1 7.51 -27.18 1.53
CA MET A 1 7.68 -25.71 1.37
C MET A 1 7.43 -25.41 -0.11
N ASN A 2 6.20 -24.99 -0.47
CA ASN A 2 5.90 -24.61 -1.85
C ASN A 2 6.52 -23.24 -2.12
N THR A 3 7.57 -23.19 -2.92
CA THR A 3 8.09 -21.93 -3.45
C THR A 3 7.01 -21.29 -4.32
N PRO A 4 6.63 -20.03 -4.07
CA PRO A 4 5.64 -19.35 -4.90
C PRO A 4 6.13 -19.32 -6.36
N ASP A 5 5.22 -19.57 -7.28
CA ASP A 5 5.49 -19.56 -8.71
C ASP A 5 6.08 -18.19 -9.12
N PRO A 6 7.29 -18.13 -9.70
CA PRO A 6 7.94 -16.86 -10.07
C PRO A 6 7.14 -16.05 -11.09
N SER A 7 6.22 -16.67 -11.80
CA SER A 7 5.32 -15.99 -12.76
C SER A 7 4.29 -15.08 -12.12
N LEU A 8 4.03 -15.21 -10.81
CA LEU A 8 3.06 -14.41 -10.05
C LEU A 8 3.67 -13.19 -9.35
N ARG A 9 4.98 -12.95 -9.52
CA ARG A 9 5.61 -11.78 -8.91
C ARG A 9 5.26 -10.51 -9.67
N LEU A 10 4.80 -9.51 -8.93
CA LEU A 10 4.63 -8.16 -9.47
C LEU A 10 5.97 -7.63 -10.01
N ARG A 11 5.91 -6.92 -11.14
CA ARG A 11 7.08 -6.20 -11.65
C ARG A 11 7.55 -5.19 -10.58
N PRO A 12 8.87 -5.03 -10.35
CA PRO A 12 9.38 -4.22 -9.23
C PRO A 12 8.86 -2.78 -9.23
N TRP A 13 8.72 -2.17 -10.40
CA TRP A 13 8.19 -0.80 -10.51
C TRP A 13 6.70 -0.71 -10.16
N VAL A 14 5.89 -1.74 -10.51
CA VAL A 14 4.46 -1.82 -10.10
C VAL A 14 4.37 -1.98 -8.59
N ALA A 15 5.18 -2.87 -8.03
CA ALA A 15 5.26 -3.06 -6.59
C ALA A 15 5.66 -1.77 -5.87
N LEU A 16 6.58 -0.98 -6.44
CA LEU A 16 6.98 0.31 -5.88
C LEU A 16 5.82 1.31 -5.88
N VAL A 17 5.07 1.43 -6.97
CA VAL A 17 3.91 2.33 -7.03
C VAL A 17 2.83 1.92 -6.03
N VAL A 18 2.53 0.62 -5.92
CA VAL A 18 1.57 0.11 -4.94
C VAL A 18 2.07 0.38 -3.52
N PHE A 19 3.36 0.18 -3.26
CA PHE A 19 3.97 0.47 -1.97
C PHE A 19 3.86 1.96 -1.63
N ILE A 20 4.23 2.87 -2.52
CA ILE A 20 4.12 4.32 -2.29
C ILE A 20 2.66 4.71 -2.04
N SER A 21 1.71 4.15 -2.78
CA SER A 21 0.29 4.44 -2.54
C SER A 21 -0.19 3.95 -1.17
N ALA A 22 0.35 2.85 -0.65
CA ALA A 22 0.05 2.37 0.70
C ALA A 22 0.52 3.37 1.77
N TYR A 23 1.58 4.11 1.50
CA TYR A 23 2.10 5.16 2.38
C TYR A 23 1.59 6.58 2.05
N ALA A 24 0.64 6.70 1.14
CA ALA A 24 0.06 8.02 0.80
C ALA A 24 -0.50 8.77 2.00
N PRO A 25 -1.21 8.16 2.98
CA PRO A 25 -1.63 8.87 4.18
C PRO A 25 -0.46 9.46 4.96
N LEU A 26 0.68 8.77 5.00
CA LEU A 26 1.90 9.23 5.62
C LEU A 26 2.49 10.43 4.89
N LEU A 27 2.57 10.37 3.55
CA LEU A 27 3.05 11.48 2.73
C LEU A 27 2.20 12.73 2.91
N LEU A 28 0.87 12.56 3.04
CA LEU A 28 -0.04 13.67 3.33
C LEU A 28 0.19 14.25 4.72
N ILE A 29 0.40 13.43 5.75
CA ILE A 29 0.72 13.89 7.09
C ILE A 29 2.01 14.71 7.10
N LEU A 30 3.06 14.22 6.40
CA LEU A 30 4.32 14.95 6.26
C LEU A 30 4.13 16.29 5.54
N ALA A 31 3.33 16.33 4.48
CA ALA A 31 3.02 17.57 3.78
C ALA A 31 2.28 18.56 4.70
N ILE A 32 1.30 18.11 5.47
CA ILE A 32 0.58 18.96 6.44
C ILE A 32 1.53 19.48 7.52
N LYS A 33 2.48 18.68 7.99
CA LYS A 33 3.47 19.11 8.99
C LYS A 33 4.43 20.17 8.47
N ASP A 34 4.65 20.24 7.16
CA ASP A 34 5.46 21.28 6.55
C ASP A 34 4.75 22.65 6.48
N LEU A 35 3.47 22.73 6.84
CA LEU A 35 2.74 24.00 6.86
C LEU A 35 3.12 24.85 8.07
N ASP A 36 3.41 26.13 7.83
CA ASP A 36 3.46 27.17 8.84
C ASP A 36 2.07 27.77 9.01
N ILE A 37 1.52 27.64 10.21
CA ILE A 37 0.19 28.16 10.58
C ILE A 37 0.25 29.41 11.48
N SER A 38 1.44 29.99 11.64
CA SER A 38 1.62 31.18 12.50
C SER A 38 1.04 32.49 11.88
N GLY A 39 0.80 32.48 10.57
CA GLY A 39 0.20 33.58 9.83
C GLY A 39 -1.32 33.46 9.64
N SER A 40 -1.90 34.41 8.91
CA SER A 40 -3.34 34.40 8.57
C SER A 40 -3.73 33.28 7.62
N TYR A 41 -2.78 32.72 6.88
CA TYR A 41 -2.97 31.58 5.96
C TYR A 41 -1.85 30.57 6.15
N PRO A 42 -2.15 29.25 6.05
CA PRO A 42 -1.13 28.21 6.09
C PRO A 42 -0.23 28.31 4.85
N VAL A 43 1.07 28.41 5.05
CA VAL A 43 2.07 28.52 3.98
C VAL A 43 3.08 27.36 4.14
N PRO A 44 3.44 26.66 3.07
CA PRO A 44 4.48 25.62 3.15
C PRO A 44 5.83 26.23 3.53
N LYS A 45 6.50 25.69 4.54
CA LYS A 45 7.88 26.04 4.90
C LYS A 45 8.85 25.69 3.78
N ASN A 46 8.61 24.54 3.15
CA ASN A 46 9.39 24.01 2.04
C ASN A 46 8.46 23.68 0.86
N PRO A 47 8.16 24.64 -0.04
CA PRO A 47 7.22 24.41 -1.15
C PRO A 47 7.59 23.23 -2.04
N GLY A 48 8.89 22.96 -2.22
CA GLY A 48 9.38 21.80 -3.00
C GLY A 48 9.02 20.46 -2.36
N TRP A 49 9.25 20.31 -1.06
CA TRP A 49 8.86 19.10 -0.32
C TRP A 49 7.34 18.95 -0.28
N PHE A 50 6.63 20.01 0.06
CA PHE A 50 5.17 20.01 0.11
C PHE A 50 4.55 19.57 -1.22
N GLY A 51 4.94 20.21 -2.33
CA GLY A 51 4.45 19.86 -3.65
C GLY A 51 4.86 18.45 -4.09
N GLY A 52 6.11 18.06 -3.85
CA GLY A 52 6.61 16.72 -4.17
C GLY A 52 5.86 15.61 -3.44
N LEU A 53 5.63 15.76 -2.14
CA LEU A 53 4.89 14.78 -1.34
C LEU A 53 3.42 14.66 -1.79
N LEU A 54 2.76 15.79 -2.06
CA LEU A 54 1.39 15.79 -2.57
C LEU A 54 1.28 15.13 -3.94
N VAL A 55 2.14 15.49 -4.89
CA VAL A 55 2.14 14.90 -6.23
C VAL A 55 2.39 13.39 -6.14
N LEU A 56 3.36 12.98 -5.33
CA LEU A 56 3.68 11.55 -5.15
C LEU A 56 2.50 10.77 -4.55
N ALA A 57 1.84 11.33 -3.52
CA ALA A 57 0.69 10.70 -2.89
C ALA A 57 -0.49 10.58 -3.87
N VAL A 58 -0.88 11.69 -4.49
CA VAL A 58 -2.05 11.74 -5.39
C VAL A 58 -1.81 10.88 -6.63
N PHE A 59 -0.65 11.00 -7.26
CA PHE A 59 -0.32 10.25 -8.48
C PHE A 59 -0.29 8.74 -8.23
N SER A 60 0.38 8.29 -7.16
CA SER A 60 0.45 6.86 -6.82
C SER A 60 -0.92 6.28 -6.50
N CYS A 61 -1.74 6.99 -5.73
CA CYS A 61 -3.12 6.58 -5.43
C CYS A 61 -3.98 6.51 -6.70
N ALA A 62 -3.95 7.56 -7.53
CA ALA A 62 -4.73 7.61 -8.76
C ALA A 62 -4.34 6.47 -9.72
N MET A 63 -3.04 6.21 -9.85
CA MET A 63 -2.54 5.13 -10.70
C MET A 63 -3.01 3.75 -10.20
N VAL A 64 -2.91 3.49 -8.89
CA VAL A 64 -3.33 2.21 -8.30
C VAL A 64 -4.85 2.03 -8.42
N LEU A 65 -5.64 3.03 -8.06
CA LEU A 65 -7.10 2.97 -8.15
C LEU A 65 -7.58 2.80 -9.59
N ARG A 66 -6.97 3.52 -10.54
CA ARG A 66 -7.29 3.39 -11.95
C ARG A 66 -6.94 2.00 -12.49
N THR A 67 -5.80 1.46 -12.09
CA THR A 67 -5.40 0.11 -12.49
C THR A 67 -6.37 -0.92 -11.93
N MET A 68 -6.73 -0.83 -10.65
CA MET A 68 -7.69 -1.74 -10.02
C MET A 68 -9.09 -1.66 -10.65
N SER A 69 -9.56 -0.45 -10.99
CA SER A 69 -10.85 -0.27 -11.66
C SER A 69 -10.86 -0.77 -13.11
N SER A 70 -9.71 -0.88 -13.75
CA SER A 70 -9.57 -1.38 -15.13
C SER A 70 -9.51 -2.91 -15.21
N ILE A 71 -9.26 -3.58 -14.10
CA ILE A 71 -9.28 -5.05 -14.04
C ILE A 71 -10.75 -5.48 -14.10
N ARG A 72 -11.16 -5.98 -15.27
CA ARG A 72 -12.48 -6.59 -15.46
C ARG A 72 -12.49 -7.97 -14.81
N GLU A 73 -13.71 -8.50 -14.58
CA GLU A 73 -13.98 -9.77 -13.92
C GLU A 73 -12.99 -10.87 -14.36
N GLY A 74 -12.34 -11.47 -13.36
CA GLY A 74 -11.40 -12.56 -13.58
C GLY A 74 -12.12 -13.90 -13.80
N LEU A 75 -11.32 -14.96 -13.96
CA LEU A 75 -11.83 -16.31 -14.08
C LEU A 75 -12.71 -16.67 -12.87
N GLN A 76 -13.89 -17.23 -13.13
CA GLN A 76 -14.73 -17.80 -12.08
C GLN A 76 -14.02 -19.03 -11.50
N VAL A 77 -13.64 -18.95 -10.24
CA VAL A 77 -12.99 -20.04 -9.51
C VAL A 77 -13.83 -20.40 -8.29
N GLN A 78 -13.95 -21.70 -8.02
CA GLN A 78 -14.60 -22.18 -6.80
C GLN A 78 -13.63 -21.99 -5.62
N VAL A 79 -14.02 -21.13 -4.68
CA VAL A 79 -13.26 -20.86 -3.46
C VAL A 79 -13.66 -21.87 -2.40
N SER A 80 -12.72 -22.71 -1.97
CA SER A 80 -12.96 -23.70 -0.92
C SER A 80 -12.77 -23.16 0.48
N LYS A 81 -11.85 -22.19 0.65
CA LYS A 81 -11.63 -21.49 1.94
C LYS A 81 -11.29 -20.03 1.66
N ALA A 82 -11.82 -19.13 2.49
CA ALA A 82 -11.51 -17.71 2.45
C ALA A 82 -11.25 -17.20 3.87
N ALA A 83 -10.11 -16.53 4.09
CA ALA A 83 -9.79 -15.85 5.33
C ALA A 83 -9.61 -14.36 5.06
N ASN A 84 -10.34 -13.53 5.78
CA ASN A 84 -10.21 -12.08 5.68
C ASN A 84 -8.97 -11.62 6.45
N LYS A 85 -7.98 -11.10 5.73
CA LYS A 85 -6.73 -10.57 6.29
C LYS A 85 -6.68 -9.05 6.36
N SER A 86 -7.79 -8.39 6.08
CA SER A 86 -7.84 -6.92 6.09
C SER A 86 -7.49 -6.32 7.46
N GLY A 87 -7.74 -7.03 8.56
CA GLY A 87 -7.35 -6.60 9.91
C GLY A 87 -5.84 -6.54 10.14
N GLU A 88 -5.06 -7.39 9.46
CA GLU A 88 -3.61 -7.37 9.55
C GLU A 88 -3.00 -6.09 8.97
N MET A 89 -3.73 -5.41 8.04
CA MET A 89 -3.31 -4.14 7.43
C MET A 89 -3.09 -3.03 8.47
N PHE A 90 -3.88 -3.01 9.54
CA PHE A 90 -3.78 -1.97 10.58
C PHE A 90 -2.58 -2.20 11.51
N GLY A 91 -2.22 -3.45 11.78
CA GLY A 91 -1.10 -3.78 12.67
C GLY A 91 0.24 -3.24 12.18
N TYR A 92 0.42 -3.15 10.88
CA TYR A 92 1.65 -2.61 10.27
C TYR A 92 1.63 -1.07 10.17
N THR A 93 0.46 -0.44 10.07
CA THR A 93 0.35 1.00 9.82
C THR A 93 0.64 1.83 11.09
N ILE A 94 0.24 1.36 12.26
CA ILE A 94 0.34 2.09 13.53
C ILE A 94 1.80 2.42 13.91
N PRO A 95 2.77 1.48 13.91
CA PRO A 95 4.16 1.79 14.24
C PRO A 95 4.79 2.82 13.30
N TYR A 96 4.39 2.82 12.03
CA TYR A 96 4.90 3.78 11.05
C TYR A 96 4.37 5.19 11.27
N MET A 97 3.08 5.31 11.61
CA MET A 97 2.51 6.61 11.97
C MET A 97 3.24 7.23 13.17
N LEU A 98 3.58 6.43 14.17
CA LEU A 98 4.31 6.91 15.35
C LEU A 98 5.73 7.39 15.03
N SER A 99 6.43 6.72 14.11
CA SER A 99 7.78 7.11 13.67
C SER A 99 7.80 8.48 12.99
N VAL A 100 6.73 8.82 12.25
CA VAL A 100 6.63 10.06 11.47
C VAL A 100 6.24 11.27 12.30
N VAL A 101 5.66 11.08 13.46
CA VAL A 101 5.25 12.21 14.34
C VAL A 101 6.43 13.13 14.68
N ARG A 102 7.67 12.63 14.67
CA ARG A 102 8.89 13.41 14.98
C ARG A 102 9.73 13.79 13.77
N VAL A 103 9.32 13.48 12.53
CA VAL A 103 10.12 13.82 11.34
C VAL A 103 10.04 15.32 11.10
N ASP A 104 11.21 15.97 11.04
CA ASP A 104 11.38 17.35 10.56
C ASP A 104 11.98 17.30 9.14
N LEU A 105 11.30 17.87 8.16
CA LEU A 105 11.75 17.89 6.77
C LEU A 105 12.91 18.87 6.54
N ASN A 106 13.21 19.75 7.49
CA ASN A 106 14.39 20.62 7.45
C ASN A 106 15.66 19.91 7.94
N ASP A 107 15.51 18.81 8.67
CA ASP A 107 16.64 18.03 9.17
C ASP A 107 17.00 16.90 8.21
N TRP A 108 18.02 17.12 7.39
CA TRP A 108 18.49 16.16 6.39
C TRP A 108 18.81 14.77 6.95
N PRO A 109 19.51 14.62 8.09
CA PRO A 109 19.73 13.32 8.70
C PRO A 109 18.43 12.55 8.99
N THR A 110 17.41 13.24 9.49
CA THR A 110 16.10 12.65 9.77
C THR A 110 15.39 12.20 8.49
N VAL A 111 15.43 13.02 7.43
CA VAL A 111 14.87 12.67 6.12
C VAL A 111 15.63 11.46 5.51
N ALA A 112 16.96 11.47 5.57
CA ALA A 112 17.74 10.35 5.07
C ALA A 112 17.46 9.04 5.81
N SER A 113 17.32 9.10 7.13
CA SER A 113 16.96 7.95 7.97
C SER A 113 15.59 7.40 7.60
N LEU A 114 14.60 8.28 7.36
CA LEU A 114 13.27 7.89 6.89
C LEU A 114 13.33 7.19 5.54
N LEU A 115 14.09 7.73 4.58
CA LEU A 115 14.25 7.14 3.24
C LEU A 115 14.89 5.76 3.30
N ILE A 116 15.94 5.58 4.11
CA ILE A 116 16.59 4.28 4.32
C ILE A 116 15.57 3.29 4.92
N PHE A 117 14.84 3.70 5.94
CA PHE A 117 13.81 2.89 6.56
C PHE A 117 12.73 2.47 5.55
N MET A 118 12.21 3.41 4.76
CA MET A 118 11.22 3.13 3.71
C MET A 118 11.76 2.17 2.65
N ALA A 119 13.04 2.32 2.26
CA ALA A 119 13.69 1.41 1.31
C ALA A 119 13.79 -0.03 1.87
N MET A 120 14.18 -0.18 3.15
CA MET A 120 14.20 -1.49 3.82
C MET A 120 12.80 -2.11 3.88
N MET A 121 11.79 -1.32 4.22
CA MET A 121 10.40 -1.77 4.26
C MET A 121 9.88 -2.19 2.89
N PHE A 122 10.25 -1.44 1.83
CA PHE A 122 9.92 -1.83 0.46
C PHE A 122 10.55 -3.19 0.10
N VAL A 123 11.84 -3.37 0.36
CA VAL A 123 12.54 -4.64 0.07
C VAL A 123 11.89 -5.80 0.83
N MET A 124 11.54 -5.59 2.09
CA MET A 124 10.87 -6.61 2.90
C MET A 124 9.49 -6.94 2.34
N ALA A 125 8.65 -5.93 2.09
CA ALA A 125 7.31 -6.09 1.54
C ALA A 125 7.33 -6.76 0.16
N TYR A 126 8.30 -6.39 -0.69
CA TYR A 126 8.49 -6.97 -2.01
C TYR A 126 8.87 -8.46 -1.94
N ARG A 127 9.77 -8.82 -1.02
CA ARG A 127 10.19 -10.22 -0.81
C ARG A 127 9.09 -11.09 -0.23
N THR A 128 8.30 -10.57 0.71
CA THR A 128 7.20 -11.29 1.36
C THR A 128 5.90 -11.25 0.57
N GLN A 129 5.88 -10.57 -0.58
CA GLN A 129 4.68 -10.36 -1.41
C GLN A 129 3.52 -9.66 -0.68
N THR A 130 3.78 -9.02 0.44
CA THR A 130 2.80 -8.28 1.25
C THR A 130 2.53 -6.86 0.71
N VAL A 131 3.12 -6.47 -0.42
CA VAL A 131 2.93 -5.15 -1.06
C VAL A 131 1.46 -4.84 -1.36
N LEU A 132 0.63 -5.88 -1.53
CA LEU A 132 -0.81 -5.74 -1.79
C LEU A 132 -1.63 -5.30 -0.56
N VAL A 133 -1.03 -5.35 0.64
CA VAL A 133 -1.63 -4.83 1.87
C VAL A 133 -1.59 -3.29 1.80
N ASN A 134 -2.66 -2.68 1.33
CA ASN A 134 -2.70 -1.25 1.02
C ASN A 134 -3.93 -0.60 1.66
N PRO A 135 -3.76 0.28 2.67
CA PRO A 135 -4.88 0.94 3.34
C PRO A 135 -5.71 1.82 2.40
N VAL A 136 -5.11 2.39 1.35
CA VAL A 136 -5.84 3.18 0.36
C VAL A 136 -6.83 2.31 -0.42
N LEU A 137 -6.44 1.08 -0.77
CA LEU A 137 -7.35 0.12 -1.39
C LEU A 137 -8.49 -0.27 -0.43
N ALA A 138 -8.18 -0.47 0.85
CA ALA A 138 -9.19 -0.77 1.86
C ALA A 138 -10.19 0.39 2.00
N MET A 139 -9.74 1.65 2.04
CA MET A 139 -10.60 2.83 2.05
C MET A 139 -11.45 2.96 0.77
N ALA A 140 -10.94 2.50 -0.37
CA ALA A 140 -11.68 2.44 -1.63
C ALA A 140 -12.68 1.26 -1.72
N GLY A 141 -12.84 0.48 -0.63
CA GLY A 141 -13.79 -0.62 -0.54
C GLY A 141 -13.26 -1.95 -1.09
N TYR A 142 -11.95 -2.07 -1.32
CA TYR A 142 -11.33 -3.35 -1.67
C TYR A 142 -10.97 -4.14 -0.42
N MET A 143 -11.26 -5.43 -0.43
CA MET A 143 -10.90 -6.37 0.63
C MET A 143 -9.78 -7.29 0.16
N LEU A 144 -8.84 -7.59 1.05
CA LEU A 144 -7.80 -8.58 0.82
C LEU A 144 -8.24 -9.91 1.45
N ILE A 145 -8.36 -10.92 0.64
CA ILE A 145 -8.82 -12.25 1.04
C ILE A 145 -7.75 -13.26 0.65
N ASP A 146 -7.33 -14.08 1.63
CA ASP A 146 -6.53 -15.26 1.36
C ASP A 146 -7.47 -16.39 0.96
N ALA A 147 -7.46 -16.74 -0.32
CA ALA A 147 -8.36 -17.71 -0.89
C ALA A 147 -7.63 -18.97 -1.32
N THR A 148 -8.15 -20.13 -0.92
CA THR A 148 -7.76 -21.42 -1.45
C THR A 148 -8.76 -21.84 -2.51
N PHE A 149 -8.30 -22.06 -3.73
CA PHE A 149 -9.14 -22.51 -4.83
C PHE A 149 -8.59 -23.77 -5.49
N LYS A 150 -9.49 -24.57 -6.02
CA LYS A 150 -9.15 -25.78 -6.76
C LYS A 150 -9.03 -25.46 -8.24
N ARG A 151 -7.86 -25.75 -8.80
CA ARG A 151 -7.63 -25.71 -10.24
C ARG A 151 -7.29 -27.13 -10.69
N GLY A 152 -8.34 -27.92 -11.03
CA GLY A 152 -8.20 -29.35 -11.28
C GLY A 152 -7.86 -30.11 -9.98
N PRO A 153 -6.89 -31.02 -9.99
CA PRO A 153 -6.51 -31.81 -8.82
C PRO A 153 -5.63 -31.04 -7.82
N VAL A 154 -5.20 -29.81 -8.14
CA VAL A 154 -4.25 -29.04 -7.33
C VAL A 154 -5.00 -27.94 -6.58
N GLU A 155 -4.79 -27.89 -5.26
CA GLU A 155 -5.21 -26.77 -4.42
C GLU A 155 -4.15 -25.67 -4.49
N THR A 156 -4.56 -24.47 -4.89
CA THR A 156 -3.70 -23.30 -4.97
C THR A 156 -4.18 -22.25 -3.99
N GLN A 157 -3.26 -21.73 -3.19
CA GLN A 157 -3.53 -20.63 -2.25
C GLN A 157 -3.00 -19.33 -2.85
N ALA A 158 -3.86 -18.32 -2.93
CA ALA A 158 -3.46 -17.00 -3.42
C ALA A 158 -4.21 -15.87 -2.70
N MET A 159 -3.55 -14.72 -2.58
CA MET A 159 -4.18 -13.49 -2.14
C MET A 159 -5.00 -12.89 -3.27
N VAL A 160 -6.27 -12.62 -3.00
CA VAL A 160 -7.22 -12.06 -3.94
C VAL A 160 -7.71 -10.71 -3.42
N ILE A 161 -7.70 -9.71 -4.30
CA ILE A 161 -8.30 -8.40 -4.02
C ILE A 161 -9.68 -8.38 -4.65
N THR A 162 -10.71 -8.12 -3.86
CA THR A 162 -12.10 -8.09 -4.32
C THR A 162 -12.86 -6.92 -3.70
N ARG A 163 -13.88 -6.42 -4.41
CA ARG A 163 -14.87 -5.47 -3.88
C ARG A 163 -16.13 -6.16 -3.35
N VAL A 164 -16.36 -7.40 -3.78
CA VAL A 164 -17.56 -8.15 -3.42
C VAL A 164 -17.17 -9.25 -2.45
N PRO A 165 -17.93 -9.46 -1.34
CA PRO A 165 -17.68 -10.57 -0.45
C PRO A 165 -17.83 -11.88 -1.23
N LEU A 166 -16.82 -12.76 -1.13
CA LEU A 166 -16.85 -14.05 -1.79
C LEU A 166 -17.96 -14.90 -1.17
N LYS A 167 -18.87 -15.41 -1.99
CA LYS A 167 -19.80 -16.46 -1.57
C LYS A 167 -19.04 -17.77 -1.59
N ILE A 168 -18.94 -18.40 -0.43
CA ILE A 168 -18.43 -19.77 -0.29
C ILE A 168 -19.58 -20.67 -0.69
N GLY A 169 -19.42 -21.40 -1.76
CA GLY A 169 -20.38 -22.40 -2.27
C GLY A 169 -20.01 -23.79 -1.81
#